data_0a1f3a055885a03c224c93866736af8b
#
_entry.id   0a1f3a055885a03c224c93866736af8b
#
_cell.length_a   1.000
_cell.length_b   1.000
_cell.length_c   1.000
_cell.angle_alpha   90.00
_cell.angle_beta   90.00
_cell.angle_gamma   90.00
#
_symmetry.space_group_name_H-M   'P 1'
#
loop_
_entity.id
_entity.type
_entity.pdbx_description
1 polymer ?
#
loop_
_entity_poly.entity_id
_entity_poly.type
_entity_poly.pdbx_seq_one_letter_code
_entity_poly.pdbx_strand_id
1 'polypeptide(L)'
;MENNEPEVFRKTYKWLDAGDYLVARCTGRIVRTVDSAFATFLYDTRKGKEGWNKGLQKMYKINPGHMPDLIECTDLVGGLTEKAANDLGLVKGIPVFGGGGDITFVNIGAGCTRPGDTHIYVGTSG
;
A
#
# COMPACT_ATOMS: atom_id res chain seq x y z
N MET A 1 -19.21 3.58 -6.28
CA MET A 1 -18.60 3.36 -7.61
C MET A 1 -19.47 2.43 -8.46
N GLU A 2 -19.83 1.24 -8.01
CA GLU A 2 -20.70 0.29 -8.78
C GLU A 2 -21.99 0.95 -9.31
N ASN A 3 -22.66 1.74 -8.50
CA ASN A 3 -23.92 2.39 -8.88
C ASN A 3 -23.73 3.70 -9.68
N ASN A 4 -22.63 4.42 -9.46
CA ASN A 4 -22.42 5.75 -10.05
C ASN A 4 -21.52 5.72 -11.27
N GLU A 5 -20.60 4.73 -11.34
CA GLU A 5 -19.60 4.57 -12.39
C GLU A 5 -19.48 3.09 -12.81
N PRO A 6 -20.58 2.46 -13.27
CA PRO A 6 -20.62 1.02 -13.51
C PRO A 6 -19.64 0.55 -14.59
N GLU A 7 -19.37 1.38 -15.61
CA GLU A 7 -18.41 1.07 -16.65
C GLU A 7 -16.97 1.02 -16.11
N VAL A 8 -16.61 2.01 -15.28
CA VAL A 8 -15.30 2.07 -14.62
C VAL A 8 -15.15 0.88 -13.68
N PHE A 9 -16.20 0.59 -12.88
CA PHE A 9 -16.21 -0.54 -11.96
C PHE A 9 -15.97 -1.87 -12.68
N ARG A 10 -16.66 -2.12 -13.80
CA ARG A 10 -16.50 -3.36 -14.59
C ARG A 10 -15.11 -3.51 -15.21
N LYS A 11 -14.47 -2.39 -15.56
CA LYS A 11 -13.11 -2.38 -16.15
C LYS A 11 -12.01 -2.36 -15.12
N THR A 12 -12.34 -2.21 -13.83
CA THR A 12 -11.35 -2.17 -12.76
C THR A 12 -10.62 -3.51 -12.66
N TYR A 13 -9.29 -3.46 -12.71
CA TYR A 13 -8.44 -4.62 -12.53
C TYR A 13 -8.02 -4.77 -11.06
N LYS A 14 -7.54 -3.69 -10.44
CA LYS A 14 -7.10 -3.67 -9.04
C LYS A 14 -7.49 -2.38 -8.34
N TRP A 15 -7.74 -2.46 -7.05
CA TRP A 15 -7.96 -1.32 -6.16
C TRP A 15 -6.64 -0.92 -5.51
N LEU A 16 -6.13 0.24 -5.86
CA LEU A 16 -4.85 0.76 -5.38
C LEU A 16 -5.05 2.12 -4.73
N ASP A 17 -4.25 2.43 -3.71
CA ASP A 17 -4.06 3.81 -3.30
C ASP A 17 -2.94 4.48 -4.13
N ALA A 18 -2.64 5.74 -3.81
CA ALA A 18 -1.64 6.50 -4.55
C ALA A 18 -0.24 5.88 -4.41
N GLY A 19 0.12 5.39 -3.21
CA GLY A 19 1.42 4.75 -2.96
C GLY A 19 1.58 3.45 -3.75
N ASP A 20 0.57 2.57 -3.69
CA ASP A 20 0.56 1.32 -4.45
C ASP A 20 0.70 1.59 -5.96
N TYR A 21 -0.04 2.60 -6.45
CA TYR A 21 0.01 2.97 -7.86
C TYR A 21 1.40 3.46 -8.28
N LEU A 22 2.05 4.28 -7.45
CA LEU A 22 3.42 4.75 -7.72
C LEU A 22 4.41 3.58 -7.74
N VAL A 23 4.33 2.67 -6.77
CA VAL A 23 5.16 1.46 -6.74
C VAL A 23 4.92 0.60 -7.99
N ALA A 24 3.66 0.41 -8.38
CA ALA A 24 3.32 -0.33 -9.60
C ALA A 24 3.87 0.36 -10.87
N ARG A 25 3.82 1.69 -10.96
CA ARG A 25 4.42 2.45 -12.08
C ARG A 25 5.93 2.35 -12.11
N CYS A 26 6.58 2.30 -10.94
CA CYS A 26 8.03 2.19 -10.83
C CYS A 26 8.55 0.80 -11.18
N THR A 27 7.82 -0.25 -10.80
CA THR A 27 8.34 -1.63 -10.83
C THR A 27 7.60 -2.57 -11.79
N GLY A 28 6.38 -2.20 -12.20
CA GLY A 28 5.45 -3.08 -12.92
C GLY A 28 4.74 -4.11 -12.02
N ARG A 29 5.01 -4.15 -10.71
CA ARG A 29 4.36 -5.06 -9.76
C ARG A 29 3.26 -4.37 -8.98
N ILE A 30 2.12 -5.03 -8.86
CA ILE A 30 0.95 -4.53 -8.14
C ILE A 30 0.91 -5.17 -6.76
N VAL A 31 1.36 -4.43 -5.76
CA VAL A 31 1.45 -4.87 -4.38
C VAL A 31 0.94 -3.79 -3.44
N ARG A 32 0.64 -4.16 -2.21
CA ARG A 32 0.31 -3.26 -1.10
C ARG A 32 1.04 -3.73 0.14
N THR A 33 1.58 -2.81 0.91
CA THR A 33 2.18 -3.16 2.20
C THR A 33 1.10 -3.42 3.25
N VAL A 34 1.40 -4.31 4.20
CA VAL A 34 0.50 -4.60 5.33
C VAL A 34 0.17 -3.34 6.13
N ASP A 35 1.12 -2.41 6.25
CA ASP A 35 0.95 -1.12 6.91
C ASP A 35 -0.11 -0.24 6.20
N SER A 36 -0.04 -0.14 4.86
CA SER A 36 -1.05 0.59 4.08
C SER A 36 -2.39 -0.16 4.00
N ALA A 37 -2.36 -1.50 4.03
CA ALA A 37 -3.56 -2.31 4.01
C ALA A 37 -4.44 -2.11 5.25
N PHE A 38 -3.83 -1.83 6.41
CA PHE A 38 -4.54 -1.52 7.64
C PHE A 38 -5.55 -0.37 7.47
N ALA A 39 -5.17 0.70 6.79
CA ALA A 39 -6.03 1.87 6.56
C ALA A 39 -7.27 1.58 5.69
N THR A 40 -7.33 0.44 5.03
CA THR A 40 -8.51 0.06 4.22
C THR A 40 -9.68 -0.46 5.04
N PHE A 41 -9.47 -0.80 6.31
CA PHE A 41 -10.41 -1.53 7.19
C PHE A 41 -10.82 -2.93 6.65
N LEU A 42 -10.13 -3.44 5.65
CA LEU A 42 -10.34 -4.78 5.09
C LEU A 42 -9.25 -5.77 5.48
N TYR A 43 -8.20 -5.29 6.15
CA TYR A 43 -7.10 -6.11 6.63
C TYR A 43 -7.44 -6.71 8.01
N ASP A 44 -7.22 -8.02 8.18
CA ASP A 44 -7.39 -8.72 9.45
C ASP A 44 -6.08 -8.67 10.23
N THR A 45 -6.08 -7.97 11.37
CA THR A 45 -4.90 -7.82 12.23
C THR A 45 -4.80 -8.90 13.31
N ARG A 46 -5.76 -9.81 13.38
CA ARG A 46 -5.77 -10.86 14.41
C ARG A 46 -4.68 -11.87 14.15
N LYS A 47 -3.91 -12.20 15.20
CA LYS A 47 -2.82 -13.16 15.14
C LYS A 47 -3.25 -14.49 14.51
N GLY A 48 -2.52 -14.91 13.49
CA GLY A 48 -2.79 -16.14 12.71
C GLY A 48 -3.93 -16.02 11.70
N LYS A 49 -4.45 -14.81 11.48
CA LYS A 49 -5.48 -14.50 10.47
C LYS A 49 -5.12 -13.29 9.62
N GLU A 50 -3.88 -12.84 9.73
CA GLU A 50 -3.38 -11.65 9.04
C GLU A 50 -3.61 -11.76 7.53
N GLY A 51 -4.08 -10.67 6.93
CA GLY A 51 -4.35 -10.63 5.50
C GLY A 51 -5.69 -10.01 5.17
N TRP A 52 -6.09 -10.11 3.92
CA TRP A 52 -7.39 -9.60 3.47
C TRP A 52 -8.54 -10.39 4.09
N ASN A 53 -9.42 -9.72 4.84
CA ASN A 53 -10.55 -10.34 5.52
C ASN A 53 -11.66 -10.72 4.52
N LYS A 54 -11.77 -12.02 4.22
CA LYS A 54 -12.76 -12.56 3.27
C LYS A 54 -14.20 -12.28 3.69
N GLY A 55 -14.49 -12.24 5.00
CA GLY A 55 -15.82 -11.94 5.53
C GLY A 55 -16.25 -10.51 5.22
N LEU A 56 -15.35 -9.54 5.47
CA LEU A 56 -15.60 -8.14 5.16
C LEU A 56 -15.68 -7.92 3.64
N GLN A 57 -14.80 -8.54 2.86
CA GLN A 57 -14.87 -8.46 1.39
C GLN A 57 -16.24 -8.95 0.88
N LYS A 58 -16.75 -10.08 1.41
CA LYS A 58 -18.07 -10.60 1.06
C LYS A 58 -19.19 -9.64 1.49
N MET A 59 -19.11 -9.11 2.71
CA MET A 59 -20.10 -8.16 3.24
C MET A 59 -20.22 -6.90 2.36
N TYR A 60 -19.09 -6.35 1.94
CA TYR A 60 -19.03 -5.16 1.10
C TYR A 60 -19.05 -5.46 -0.41
N LYS A 61 -19.30 -6.72 -0.80
CA LYS A 61 -19.34 -7.17 -2.21
C LYS A 61 -18.05 -6.84 -3.00
N ILE A 62 -16.91 -6.87 -2.32
CA ILE A 62 -15.61 -6.63 -2.94
C ILE A 62 -15.10 -7.94 -3.53
N ASN A 63 -14.77 -7.92 -4.82
CA ASN A 63 -14.13 -9.05 -5.46
C ASN A 63 -12.69 -9.21 -4.93
N PRO A 64 -12.34 -10.34 -4.29
CA PRO A 64 -10.98 -10.59 -3.81
C PRO A 64 -9.90 -10.46 -4.89
N GLY A 65 -10.23 -10.77 -6.13
CA GLY A 65 -9.33 -10.64 -7.28
C GLY A 65 -8.90 -9.20 -7.59
N HIS A 66 -9.65 -8.20 -7.10
CA HIS A 66 -9.30 -6.78 -7.26
C HIS A 66 -8.33 -6.27 -6.18
N MET A 67 -8.08 -7.06 -5.12
CA MET A 67 -7.13 -6.66 -4.08
C MET A 67 -5.70 -6.93 -4.54
N PRO A 68 -4.74 -6.02 -4.24
CA PRO A 68 -3.33 -6.27 -4.50
C PRO A 68 -2.76 -7.35 -3.58
N ASP A 69 -1.64 -7.94 -3.97
CA ASP A 69 -0.90 -8.87 -3.11
C ASP A 69 -0.27 -8.10 -1.95
N LEU A 70 -0.26 -8.73 -0.75
CA LEU A 70 0.30 -8.12 0.45
C LEU A 70 1.79 -8.43 0.57
N ILE A 71 2.55 -7.44 0.98
CA ILE A 71 3.99 -7.53 1.26
C ILE A 71 4.34 -6.75 2.53
N GLU A 72 5.53 -6.98 3.08
CA GLU A 72 6.06 -6.17 4.16
C GLU A 72 6.62 -4.83 3.65
N CYS A 73 6.67 -3.83 4.54
CA CYS A 73 7.20 -2.49 4.19
C CYS A 73 8.64 -2.52 3.69
N THR A 74 9.42 -3.46 4.21
CA THR A 74 10.85 -3.64 3.89
C THR A 74 11.11 -4.59 2.74
N ASP A 75 10.08 -5.19 2.17
CA ASP A 75 10.25 -6.11 1.04
C ASP A 75 10.71 -5.38 -0.22
N LEU A 76 11.66 -5.98 -0.90
CA LEU A 76 12.07 -5.54 -2.22
C LEU A 76 10.97 -5.87 -3.24
N VAL A 77 10.31 -4.86 -3.76
CA VAL A 77 9.29 -5.02 -4.79
C VAL A 77 9.93 -5.35 -6.14
N GLY A 78 11.00 -4.65 -6.48
CA GLY A 78 11.73 -4.84 -7.74
C GLY A 78 12.70 -3.71 -8.01
N GLY A 79 13.33 -3.74 -9.17
CA GLY A 79 14.12 -2.63 -9.66
C GLY A 79 13.28 -1.62 -10.44
N LEU A 80 13.71 -0.37 -10.42
CA LEU A 80 13.10 0.70 -11.21
C LEU A 80 13.12 0.34 -12.70
N THR A 81 11.95 0.36 -13.34
CA THR A 81 11.84 0.07 -14.78
C THR A 81 12.56 1.15 -15.60
N GLU A 82 12.93 0.82 -16.83
CA GLU A 82 13.56 1.79 -17.73
C GLU A 82 12.67 3.02 -17.97
N LYS A 83 11.37 2.78 -18.19
CA LYS A 83 10.41 3.87 -18.37
C LYS A 83 10.36 4.79 -17.14
N ALA A 84 10.22 4.22 -15.95
CA ALA A 84 10.17 5.00 -14.71
C ALA A 84 11.49 5.73 -14.43
N ALA A 85 12.63 5.09 -14.72
CA ALA A 85 13.93 5.71 -14.59
C ALA A 85 14.07 6.94 -15.49
N ASN A 86 13.65 6.84 -16.75
CA ASN A 86 13.66 7.96 -17.68
C ASN A 86 12.72 9.09 -17.24
N ASP A 87 11.49 8.75 -16.81
CA ASP A 87 10.49 9.72 -16.35
C ASP A 87 10.97 10.49 -15.09
N LEU A 88 11.78 9.85 -14.23
CA LEU A 88 12.28 10.40 -12.97
C LEU A 88 13.70 11.00 -13.05
N GLY A 89 14.40 10.82 -14.17
CA GLY A 89 15.80 11.21 -14.30
C GLY A 89 16.75 10.36 -13.44
N LEU A 90 16.40 9.09 -13.19
CA LEU A 90 17.14 8.14 -12.36
C LEU A 90 17.73 7.00 -13.20
N VAL A 91 18.50 6.13 -12.54
CA VAL A 91 19.11 4.95 -13.16
C VAL A 91 18.14 3.76 -13.08
N LYS A 92 17.99 3.02 -14.19
CA LYS A 92 17.26 1.74 -14.23
C LYS A 92 17.81 0.75 -13.21
N GLY A 93 16.92 0.01 -12.58
CA GLY A 93 17.29 -1.06 -11.65
C GLY A 93 17.54 -0.61 -10.20
N ILE A 94 17.42 0.69 -9.89
CA ILE A 94 17.43 1.14 -8.49
C ILE A 94 16.38 0.35 -7.70
N PRO A 95 16.76 -0.24 -6.53
CA PRO A 95 15.83 -1.02 -5.71
C PRO A 95 14.64 -0.17 -5.24
N VAL A 96 13.44 -0.71 -5.42
CA VAL A 96 12.18 -0.12 -4.92
C VAL A 96 11.61 -1.05 -3.87
N PHE A 97 11.38 -0.53 -2.68
CA PHE A 97 10.82 -1.25 -1.55
C PHE A 97 9.34 -0.90 -1.35
N GLY A 98 8.64 -1.70 -0.55
CA GLY A 98 7.21 -1.55 -0.31
C GLY A 98 6.82 -0.18 0.25
N GLY A 99 7.62 0.35 1.17
CA GLY A 99 7.26 1.58 1.87
C GLY A 99 6.13 1.37 2.88
N GLY A 100 5.56 2.43 3.41
CA GLY A 100 4.49 2.32 4.40
C GLY A 100 3.73 3.62 4.59
N GLY A 101 2.86 3.67 5.59
CA GLY A 101 2.05 4.83 5.93
C GLY A 101 2.89 6.01 6.42
N ASP A 102 2.41 7.21 6.18
CA ASP A 102 3.05 8.47 6.56
C ASP A 102 3.31 8.57 8.07
N ILE A 103 2.34 8.18 8.90
CA ILE A 103 2.46 8.21 10.36
C ILE A 103 3.62 7.33 10.83
N THR A 104 3.78 6.13 10.28
CA THR A 104 4.87 5.21 10.61
C THR A 104 6.23 5.84 10.26
N PHE A 105 6.34 6.40 9.07
CA PHE A 105 7.60 6.99 8.59
C PHE A 105 7.93 8.34 9.25
N VAL A 106 6.93 9.13 9.63
CA VAL A 106 7.15 10.34 10.45
C VAL A 106 7.76 9.98 11.80
N ASN A 107 7.30 8.91 12.46
CA ASN A 107 7.90 8.45 13.71
C ASN A 107 9.38 8.08 13.53
N ILE A 108 9.69 7.31 12.48
CA ILE A 108 11.07 6.93 12.16
C ILE A 108 11.91 8.17 11.84
N GLY A 109 11.37 9.09 11.03
CA GLY A 109 12.03 10.35 10.68
C GLY A 109 12.28 11.27 11.87
N ALA A 110 11.42 11.22 12.90
CA ALA A 110 11.60 11.91 14.17
C ALA A 110 12.61 11.22 15.10
N GLY A 111 13.20 10.09 14.69
CA GLY A 111 14.18 9.34 15.47
C GLY A 111 13.59 8.36 16.48
N CYS A 112 12.27 8.13 16.46
CA CYS A 112 11.61 7.17 17.36
C CYS A 112 11.83 5.75 16.80
N THR A 113 12.98 5.16 17.12
CA THR A 113 13.41 3.86 16.60
C THR A 113 13.64 2.80 17.68
N ARG A 114 13.46 3.14 18.94
CA ARG A 114 13.69 2.25 20.08
C ARG A 114 12.42 2.08 20.91
N PRO A 115 12.23 0.95 21.58
CA PRO A 115 11.16 0.80 22.57
C PRO A 115 11.24 1.88 23.66
N GLY A 116 10.15 2.63 23.86
CA GLY A 116 10.07 3.74 24.81
C GLY A 116 10.27 5.12 24.21
N ASP A 117 10.78 5.24 22.98
CA ASP A 117 10.78 6.51 22.25
C ASP A 117 9.33 6.97 22.03
N THR A 118 9.08 8.26 22.23
CA THR A 118 7.74 8.83 22.08
C THR A 118 7.75 9.98 21.09
N HIS A 119 6.82 9.95 20.16
CA HIS A 119 6.55 11.03 19.24
C HIS A 119 5.11 11.50 19.44
N ILE A 120 4.90 12.81 19.47
CA ILE A 120 3.58 13.42 19.52
C ILE A 120 3.34 14.12 18.19
N TYR A 121 2.39 13.61 17.42
CA TYR A 121 1.92 14.27 16.21
C TYR A 121 0.71 15.13 16.53
N VAL A 122 0.79 16.42 16.20
CA VAL A 122 -0.32 17.37 16.37
C VAL A 122 -0.69 17.91 14.98
N GLY A 123 -1.80 17.45 14.48
CA GLY A 123 -2.29 17.80 13.15
C GLY A 123 -3.81 17.77 13.08
N THR A 124 -4.37 17.84 11.88
CA THR A 124 -5.81 17.87 11.63
C THR A 124 -6.54 16.59 12.08
N SER A 125 -5.84 15.48 12.12
CA SER A 125 -6.37 14.14 12.46
C SER A 125 -5.68 13.48 13.66
N GLY A 126 -4.88 14.21 14.41
CA GLY A 126 -4.18 13.73 15.60
C GLY A 126 -4.75 14.32 16.86
#